data_ea9b3bcfde89898e5914b011cafd1dd2
#
_entry.id   ea9b3bcfde89898e5914b011cafd1dd2
#
_cell.length_a   1.000
_cell.length_b   1.000
_cell.length_c   1.000
_cell.angle_alpha   90.00
_cell.angle_beta   90.00
_cell.angle_gamma   90.00
#
_symmetry.space_group_name_H-M   'P 1'
#
loop_
_entity.id
_entity.type
_entity.pdbx_description
1 polymer ?
#
loop_
_entity_poly.entity_id
_entity_poly.type
_entity_poly.pdbx_seq_one_letter_code
_entity_poly.pdbx_strand_id
1 'polypeptide(L)'
;TQGVSSAASDVYKRQVEGMLDEAAQYTRDRKVFSRRVIDYQNTRFKLANARAQTTMLRVFLDDCLARQMEGELDATTAAIAKLNATEIQGRVLDDLLQMYGGYGYMAEYGIGRAWVDARALRIFGGTSEVMLEIIGRSFN
;
A
#
# COMPACT_ATOMS: atom_id res chain seq x y z
N THR A 1 -4.67 -10.65 17.97
CA THR A 1 -4.82 -9.24 17.52
C THR A 1 -3.58 -8.37 17.78
N GLN A 2 -2.70 -8.74 18.72
CA GLN A 2 -1.52 -7.93 19.06
C GLN A 2 -0.35 -7.99 18.04
N GLY A 3 -0.28 -9.00 17.19
CA GLY A 3 0.82 -9.17 16.23
C GLY A 3 0.63 -8.46 14.88
N VAL A 4 -0.56 -7.92 14.59
CA VAL A 4 -0.92 -7.43 13.25
C VAL A 4 -0.44 -5.99 13.00
N SER A 5 -0.20 -5.18 14.03
CA SER A 5 0.05 -3.75 13.85
C SER A 5 1.51 -3.40 13.58
N SER A 6 2.49 -3.98 14.29
CA SER A 6 3.90 -3.58 14.10
C SER A 6 4.53 -4.21 12.86
N ALA A 7 4.35 -5.52 12.66
CA ALA A 7 4.89 -6.21 11.49
C ALA A 7 4.20 -5.76 10.19
N ALA A 8 2.88 -5.54 10.21
CA ALA A 8 2.14 -5.06 9.04
C ALA A 8 2.54 -3.63 8.66
N SER A 9 2.77 -2.74 9.62
CA SER A 9 3.16 -1.36 9.31
C SER A 9 4.57 -1.27 8.75
N ASP A 10 5.52 -2.06 9.24
CA ASP A 10 6.88 -2.09 8.73
C ASP A 10 6.98 -2.72 7.33
N VAL A 11 6.24 -3.81 7.10
CA VAL A 11 6.16 -4.45 5.77
C VAL A 11 5.50 -3.50 4.78
N TYR A 12 4.41 -2.85 5.17
CA TYR A 12 3.72 -1.87 4.36
C TYR A 12 4.64 -0.72 3.93
N LYS A 13 5.33 -0.09 4.89
CA LYS A 13 6.24 1.04 4.61
C LYS A 13 7.31 0.67 3.61
N ARG A 14 8.06 -0.40 3.89
CA ARG A 14 9.20 -0.80 3.06
C ARG A 14 8.77 -1.26 1.67
N GLN A 15 7.68 -2.01 1.58
CA GLN A 15 7.26 -2.60 0.32
C GLN A 15 6.65 -1.54 -0.60
N VAL A 16 5.70 -0.72 -0.11
CA VAL A 16 5.00 0.24 -0.97
C VAL A 16 5.88 1.43 -1.34
N GLU A 17 6.61 2.01 -0.39
CA GLU A 17 7.51 3.13 -0.67
C GLU A 17 8.65 2.71 -1.61
N GLY A 18 9.25 1.53 -1.36
CA GLY A 18 10.28 0.98 -2.24
C GLY A 18 9.77 0.73 -3.66
N MET A 19 8.60 0.11 -3.81
CA MET A 19 7.99 -0.12 -5.12
C MET A 19 7.59 1.18 -5.82
N LEU A 20 7.16 2.19 -5.08
CA LEU A 20 6.83 3.51 -5.64
C LEU A 20 8.08 4.20 -6.20
N ASP A 21 9.19 4.17 -5.47
CA ASP A 21 10.45 4.77 -5.93
C ASP A 21 11.05 4.00 -7.13
N GLU A 22 10.98 2.66 -7.10
CA GLU A 22 11.36 1.80 -8.24
C GLU A 22 10.51 2.09 -9.48
N ALA A 23 9.19 2.16 -9.34
CA ALA A 23 8.28 2.47 -10.44
C ALA A 23 8.51 3.88 -11.00
N ALA A 24 8.76 4.86 -10.14
CA ALA A 24 9.12 6.21 -10.56
C ALA A 24 10.42 6.20 -11.38
N GLN A 25 11.44 5.44 -10.97
CA GLN A 25 12.67 5.30 -11.73
C GLN A 25 12.43 4.57 -13.06
N TYR A 26 11.72 3.46 -13.05
CA TYR A 26 11.36 2.73 -14.26
C TYR A 26 10.65 3.63 -15.29
N THR A 27 9.71 4.46 -14.84
CA THR A 27 8.98 5.37 -15.73
C THR A 27 9.84 6.52 -16.29
N ARG A 28 10.94 6.89 -15.61
CA ARG A 28 11.93 7.85 -16.15
C ARG A 28 12.79 7.22 -17.25
N ASP A 29 13.09 5.94 -17.13
CA ASP A 29 14.00 5.24 -18.05
C ASP A 29 13.27 4.67 -19.25
N ARG A 30 12.02 4.22 -19.07
CA ARG A 30 11.21 3.60 -20.12
C ARG A 30 10.64 4.62 -21.08
N LYS A 31 10.83 4.40 -22.38
CA LYS A 31 10.21 5.20 -23.44
C LYS A 31 9.12 4.41 -24.15
N VAL A 32 8.02 5.10 -24.43
CA VAL A 32 6.88 4.62 -25.21
C VAL A 32 6.46 5.74 -26.15
N PHE A 33 6.30 5.45 -27.44
CA PHE A 33 6.03 6.46 -28.47
C PHE A 33 7.03 7.64 -28.43
N SER A 34 8.32 7.33 -28.31
CA SER A 34 9.44 8.28 -28.28
C SER A 34 9.47 9.24 -27.06
N ARG A 35 8.59 9.05 -26.08
CA ARG A 35 8.54 9.83 -24.83
C ARG A 35 8.78 8.92 -23.63
N ARG A 36 9.39 9.46 -22.58
CA ARG A 36 9.48 8.74 -21.30
C ARG A 36 8.09 8.53 -20.73
N VAL A 37 7.86 7.39 -20.09
CA VAL A 37 6.54 7.08 -19.49
C VAL A 37 6.15 8.13 -18.45
N ILE A 38 7.12 8.65 -17.68
CA ILE A 38 6.87 9.71 -16.68
C ILE A 38 6.41 11.04 -17.30
N ASP A 39 6.68 11.30 -18.56
CA ASP A 39 6.29 12.55 -19.23
C ASP A 39 4.80 12.60 -19.60
N TYR A 40 4.10 11.47 -19.49
CA TYR A 40 2.64 11.43 -19.63
C TYR A 40 1.94 11.89 -18.37
N GLN A 41 0.99 12.80 -18.51
CA GLN A 41 0.25 13.37 -17.36
C GLN A 41 -0.42 12.30 -16.50
N ASN A 42 -1.03 11.30 -17.11
CA ASN A 42 -1.68 10.19 -16.40
C ASN A 42 -0.69 9.46 -15.46
N THR A 43 0.54 9.19 -15.93
CA THR A 43 1.59 8.56 -15.13
C THR A 43 1.96 9.44 -13.92
N ARG A 44 2.21 10.73 -14.15
CA ARG A 44 2.53 11.67 -13.07
C ARG A 44 1.41 11.78 -12.04
N PHE A 45 0.15 11.81 -12.48
CA PHE A 45 -0.99 11.91 -11.57
C PHE A 45 -1.14 10.64 -10.73
N LYS A 46 -0.96 9.47 -11.30
CA LYS A 46 -0.97 8.20 -10.56
C LYS A 46 0.16 8.13 -9.54
N LEU A 47 1.39 8.47 -9.92
CA LEU A 47 2.54 8.53 -9.00
C LEU A 47 2.31 9.55 -7.88
N ALA A 48 1.79 10.74 -8.19
CA ALA A 48 1.47 11.76 -7.20
C ALA A 48 0.38 11.30 -6.22
N ASN A 49 -0.68 10.69 -6.72
CA ASN A 49 -1.76 10.14 -5.89
C ASN A 49 -1.25 9.00 -4.99
N ALA A 50 -0.44 8.10 -5.53
CA ALA A 50 0.22 7.05 -4.75
C ALA A 50 1.09 7.64 -3.63
N ARG A 51 1.92 8.64 -3.94
CA ARG A 51 2.76 9.33 -2.93
C ARG A 51 1.92 10.00 -1.85
N ALA A 52 0.85 10.71 -2.23
CA ALA A 52 -0.03 11.38 -1.28
C ALA A 52 -0.68 10.38 -0.32
N GLN A 53 -1.28 9.30 -0.84
CA GLN A 53 -1.92 8.26 -0.02
C GLN A 53 -0.93 7.55 0.90
N THR A 54 0.25 7.17 0.39
CA THR A 54 1.26 6.47 1.20
C THR A 54 1.85 7.36 2.29
N THR A 55 2.02 8.67 2.02
CA THR A 55 2.50 9.63 3.01
C THR A 55 1.50 9.79 4.17
N MET A 56 0.21 9.99 3.86
CA MET A 56 -0.84 10.10 4.89
C MET A 56 -0.94 8.83 5.73
N LEU A 57 -0.95 7.69 5.07
CA LEU A 57 -1.06 6.40 5.74
C LEU A 57 0.15 6.13 6.64
N ARG A 58 1.36 6.50 6.23
CA ARG A 58 2.56 6.36 7.04
C ARG A 58 2.42 7.12 8.38
N VAL A 59 1.98 8.38 8.33
CA VAL A 59 1.78 9.20 9.54
C VAL A 59 0.77 8.53 10.49
N PHE A 60 -0.34 8.03 9.95
CA PHE A 60 -1.34 7.33 10.74
C PHE A 60 -0.83 6.02 11.34
N LEU A 61 -0.08 5.23 10.58
CA LEU A 61 0.51 3.98 11.08
C LEU A 61 1.60 4.24 12.15
N ASP A 62 2.35 5.32 12.04
CA ASP A 62 3.33 5.72 13.05
C ASP A 62 2.65 6.10 14.37
N ASP A 63 1.53 6.83 14.32
CA ASP A 63 0.71 7.12 15.51
C ASP A 63 0.13 5.83 16.12
N CYS A 64 -0.41 4.92 15.31
CA CYS A 64 -0.91 3.63 15.78
C CYS A 64 0.19 2.81 16.48
N LEU A 65 1.41 2.82 15.93
CA LEU A 65 2.53 2.11 16.52
C LEU A 65 2.93 2.71 17.87
N ALA A 66 3.00 4.04 17.98
CA ALA A 66 3.27 4.73 19.23
C ALA A 66 2.23 4.37 20.31
N ARG A 67 0.93 4.46 19.98
CA ARG A 67 -0.16 4.05 20.89
C ARG A 67 -0.08 2.58 21.29
N GLN A 68 0.33 1.71 20.39
CA GLN A 68 0.50 0.28 20.71
C GLN A 68 1.62 0.08 21.73
N MET A 69 2.74 0.79 21.60
CA MET A 69 3.86 0.70 22.55
C MET A 69 3.45 1.18 23.94
N GLU A 70 2.52 2.13 24.03
CA GLU A 70 1.96 2.66 25.28
C GLU A 70 0.79 1.81 25.81
N GLY A 71 0.31 0.82 25.03
CA GLY A 71 -0.84 -0.01 25.41
C GLY A 71 -2.19 0.68 25.23
N GLU A 72 -2.23 1.78 24.47
CA GLU A 72 -3.42 2.63 24.29
C GLU A 72 -4.12 2.41 22.91
N LEU A 73 -3.62 1.50 22.08
CA LEU A 73 -4.24 1.22 20.79
C LEU A 73 -5.52 0.39 20.95
N ASP A 74 -6.66 1.01 20.72
CA ASP A 74 -7.96 0.34 20.76
C ASP A 74 -8.21 -0.53 19.50
N ALA A 75 -9.16 -1.47 19.62
CA ALA A 75 -9.47 -2.41 18.55
C ALA A 75 -10.03 -1.75 17.28
N THR A 76 -10.80 -0.68 17.43
CA THR A 76 -11.39 0.07 16.30
C THR A 76 -10.30 0.78 15.52
N THR A 77 -9.39 1.49 16.18
CA THR A 77 -8.24 2.16 15.56
C THR A 77 -7.32 1.16 14.88
N ALA A 78 -7.06 0.01 15.50
CA ALA A 78 -6.27 -1.07 14.90
C ALA A 78 -6.94 -1.64 13.63
N ALA A 79 -8.26 -1.81 13.65
CA ALA A 79 -9.02 -2.26 12.47
C ALA A 79 -8.99 -1.23 11.34
N ILE A 80 -9.13 0.07 11.64
CA ILE A 80 -8.99 1.17 10.68
C ILE A 80 -7.59 1.15 10.04
N ALA A 81 -6.55 0.98 10.85
CA ALA A 81 -5.17 0.94 10.37
C ALA A 81 -4.95 -0.24 9.40
N LYS A 82 -5.37 -1.44 9.78
CA LYS A 82 -5.22 -2.63 8.94
C LYS A 82 -6.02 -2.51 7.64
N LEU A 83 -7.27 -2.09 7.71
CA LEU A 83 -8.13 -1.91 6.54
C LEU A 83 -7.50 -0.95 5.53
N ASN A 84 -7.16 0.27 5.98
CA ASN A 84 -6.62 1.28 5.08
C ASN A 84 -5.24 0.90 4.54
N ALA A 85 -4.37 0.32 5.36
CA ALA A 85 -3.04 -0.12 4.91
C ALA A 85 -3.15 -1.11 3.76
N THR A 86 -3.96 -2.16 3.91
CA THR A 86 -4.06 -3.22 2.91
C THR A 86 -4.83 -2.79 1.65
N GLU A 87 -5.88 -1.97 1.80
CA GLU A 87 -6.64 -1.45 0.65
C GLU A 87 -5.84 -0.44 -0.16
N ILE A 88 -5.15 0.50 0.49
CA ILE A 88 -4.29 1.49 -0.20
C ILE A 88 -3.12 0.78 -0.88
N GLN A 89 -2.46 -0.16 -0.19
CA GLN A 89 -1.38 -0.95 -0.76
C GLN A 89 -1.81 -1.68 -2.03
N GLY A 90 -2.96 -2.34 -2.00
CA GLY A 90 -3.50 -3.06 -3.15
C GLY A 90 -3.72 -2.14 -4.35
N ARG A 91 -4.36 -0.98 -4.14
CA ARG A 91 -4.61 0.00 -5.20
C ARG A 91 -3.33 0.62 -5.76
N VAL A 92 -2.42 1.00 -4.87
CA VAL A 92 -1.14 1.60 -5.29
C VAL A 92 -0.32 0.61 -6.10
N LEU A 93 -0.15 -0.62 -5.63
CA LEU A 93 0.63 -1.63 -6.36
C LEU A 93 0.00 -2.03 -7.69
N ASP A 94 -1.33 -2.03 -7.78
CA ASP A 94 -2.04 -2.26 -9.05
C ASP A 94 -1.74 -1.16 -10.08
N ASP A 95 -1.82 0.11 -9.65
CA ASP A 95 -1.47 1.26 -10.49
C ASP A 95 0.02 1.23 -10.92
N LEU A 96 0.92 0.88 -9.99
CA LEU A 96 2.35 0.79 -10.28
C LEU A 96 2.65 -0.34 -11.27
N LEU A 97 2.07 -1.53 -11.06
CA LEU A 97 2.23 -2.67 -11.95
C LEU A 97 1.80 -2.31 -13.39
N GLN A 98 0.68 -1.61 -13.53
CA GLN A 98 0.19 -1.16 -14.84
C GLN A 98 1.22 -0.27 -15.57
N MET A 99 2.02 0.51 -14.85
CA MET A 99 3.06 1.37 -15.46
C MET A 99 4.20 0.58 -16.09
N TYR A 100 4.45 -0.64 -15.61
CA TYR A 100 5.45 -1.54 -16.23
C TYR A 100 4.94 -2.19 -17.52
N GLY A 101 3.63 -2.16 -17.78
CA GLY A 101 3.04 -2.86 -18.91
C GLY A 101 3.31 -4.37 -18.81
N GLY A 102 3.66 -5.03 -19.92
CA GLY A 102 3.95 -6.46 -19.94
C GLY A 102 5.07 -6.89 -19.00
N TYR A 103 6.05 -6.03 -18.75
CA TYR A 103 7.14 -6.32 -17.81
C TYR A 103 6.66 -6.43 -16.36
N GLY A 104 5.57 -5.76 -15.98
CA GLY A 104 4.99 -5.89 -14.63
C GLY A 104 4.45 -7.30 -14.33
N TYR A 105 4.13 -8.07 -15.37
CA TYR A 105 3.66 -9.45 -15.24
C TYR A 105 4.79 -10.48 -15.26
N MET A 106 6.03 -10.07 -15.54
CA MET A 106 7.19 -10.95 -15.60
C MET A 106 7.78 -11.17 -14.21
N ALA A 107 8.20 -12.42 -13.92
CA ALA A 107 8.72 -12.81 -12.61
C ALA A 107 10.05 -12.13 -12.23
N GLU A 108 10.77 -11.63 -13.19
CA GLU A 108 12.05 -10.90 -13.01
C GLU A 108 11.85 -9.55 -12.33
N TYR A 109 10.68 -8.94 -12.48
CA TYR A 109 10.35 -7.65 -11.87
C TYR A 109 9.66 -7.84 -10.51
N GLY A 110 10.15 -7.17 -9.47
CA GLY A 110 9.64 -7.28 -8.10
C GLY A 110 8.19 -6.84 -7.93
N ILE A 111 7.70 -5.95 -8.80
CA ILE A 111 6.35 -5.40 -8.71
C ILE A 111 5.26 -6.46 -8.81
N GLY A 112 5.41 -7.46 -9.66
CA GLY A 112 4.43 -8.55 -9.80
C GLY A 112 4.31 -9.37 -8.51
N ARG A 113 5.45 -9.72 -7.89
CA ARG A 113 5.46 -10.41 -6.59
C ARG A 113 4.82 -9.56 -5.49
N ALA A 114 5.20 -8.28 -5.42
CA ALA A 114 4.63 -7.35 -4.43
C ALA A 114 3.12 -7.24 -4.57
N TRP A 115 2.60 -7.20 -5.80
CA TRP A 115 1.17 -7.15 -6.07
C TRP A 115 0.44 -8.41 -5.60
N VAL A 116 0.98 -9.60 -5.87
CA VAL A 116 0.41 -10.89 -5.41
C VAL A 116 0.41 -10.96 -3.88
N ASP A 117 1.54 -10.63 -3.24
CA ASP A 117 1.68 -10.66 -1.78
C ASP A 117 0.71 -9.68 -1.10
N ALA A 118 0.57 -8.48 -1.63
CA ALA A 118 -0.35 -7.47 -1.12
C ALA A 118 -1.81 -7.93 -1.18
N ARG A 119 -2.19 -8.69 -2.21
CA ARG A 119 -3.55 -9.20 -2.33
C ARG A 119 -3.93 -10.13 -1.18
N ALA A 120 -2.99 -10.94 -0.74
CA ALA A 120 -3.19 -11.87 0.37
C ALA A 120 -3.41 -11.14 1.72
N LEU A 121 -2.80 -9.98 1.92
CA LEU A 121 -2.93 -9.19 3.16
C LEU A 121 -4.36 -8.70 3.44
N ARG A 122 -5.21 -8.61 2.41
CA ARG A 122 -6.64 -8.29 2.55
C ARG A 122 -7.48 -9.48 3.01
N ILE A 123 -6.87 -10.65 3.12
CA ILE A 123 -7.53 -11.91 3.48
C ILE A 123 -7.09 -12.38 4.86
N PHE A 124 -5.77 -12.47 5.12
CA PHE A 124 -5.31 -12.98 6.40
C PHE A 124 -5.31 -11.95 7.53
N GLY A 125 -5.28 -12.46 8.76
CA GLY A 125 -5.31 -11.64 9.97
C GLY A 125 -6.64 -10.89 10.13
N GLY A 126 -7.70 -11.38 9.49
CA GLY A 126 -9.01 -10.75 9.38
C GLY A 126 -9.19 -10.08 8.02
N THR A 127 -10.27 -10.45 7.31
CA THR A 127 -10.58 -9.87 6.00
C THR A 127 -10.97 -8.40 6.09
N SER A 128 -11.01 -7.71 4.96
CA SER A 128 -11.51 -6.32 4.90
C SER A 128 -12.92 -6.20 5.51
N GLU A 129 -13.79 -7.19 5.28
CA GLU A 129 -15.15 -7.23 5.83
C GLU A 129 -15.15 -7.39 7.36
N VAL A 130 -14.24 -8.20 7.91
CA VAL A 130 -14.08 -8.33 9.37
C VAL A 130 -13.60 -7.01 9.98
N MET A 131 -12.68 -6.31 9.33
CA MET A 131 -12.25 -4.99 9.81
C MET A 131 -13.41 -3.98 9.78
N LEU A 132 -14.19 -3.97 8.71
CA LEU A 132 -15.40 -3.12 8.60
C LEU A 132 -16.43 -3.44 9.68
N GLU A 133 -16.63 -4.72 10.01
CA GLU A 133 -17.54 -5.14 11.09
C GLU A 133 -17.07 -4.63 12.46
N ILE A 134 -15.76 -4.71 12.75
CA ILE A 134 -15.20 -4.19 14.00
C ILE A 134 -15.42 -2.67 14.10
N ILE A 135 -15.15 -1.95 13.01
CA ILE A 135 -15.36 -0.50 12.94
C ILE A 135 -16.86 -0.17 13.08
N GLY A 136 -17.71 -0.91 12.36
CA GLY A 136 -19.15 -0.71 12.37
C GLY A 136 -19.77 -0.86 13.76
N ARG A 137 -19.28 -1.77 14.58
CA ARG A 137 -19.76 -1.95 15.97
C ARG A 137 -19.47 -0.76 16.87
N SER A 138 -18.53 0.09 16.53
CA SER A 138 -18.23 1.30 17.33
C SER A 138 -19.33 2.39 17.22
N PHE A 139 -20.30 2.22 16.31
CA PHE A 139 -21.46 3.12 16.17
C PHE A 139 -22.67 2.68 17.03
N ASN A 140 -22.62 1.53 17.66
CA ASN A 140 -23.65 1.01 18.57
C ASN A 140 -23.20 1.25 20.02
#